data_abd2b6efae20f8ce162af44ff08fd5a2
#
_entry.id   abd2b6efae20f8ce162af44ff08fd5a2
#
_cell.length_a   1.000
_cell.length_b   1.000
_cell.length_c   1.000
_cell.angle_alpha   90.00
_cell.angle_beta   90.00
_cell.angle_gamma   90.00
#
_symmetry.space_group_name_H-M   'P 1'
#
loop_
_entity.id
_entity.type
_entity.pdbx_description
1 polymer ?
#
loop_
_entity_poly.entity_id
_entity_poly.type
_entity_poly.pdbx_seq_one_letter_code
_entity_poly.pdbx_strand_id
1 'polypeptide(L)'
;MVDTAWCVFRYGMALSDYLNYELYKRSAQQRQEYVSTRTENSFYETVSPAAYKKRFTVKQNFLREFKDYTKRDCIVPGEDDFETFTAFLDHNPQFMAKPYDGLGGQGVQKVSGADITDRQAYYDHCRENRIFLEQLVHQHKDMNVLCPASVNTARIMTFNDHGKPEILWMGLRVGNGINAVDNFHAQGMGVAIDMETGRLKGQGIDKDGNQFTVHPTTGVAFDGFQLPDFQEAVDLVLKGALESDKILVIGWDVAFSENGPVVIEANRRPGYDLVQMLDGRGRMDIIRGVLSRVQED
;
A
#
# COMPACT_ATOMS: atom_id res chain seq x y z
N MET A 1 20.39 22.17 -13.71
CA MET A 1 20.79 21.01 -14.56
C MET A 1 22.06 20.33 -14.08
N VAL A 2 23.19 21.03 -13.80
CA VAL A 2 24.45 20.40 -13.36
C VAL A 2 24.29 19.66 -12.03
N ASP A 3 23.64 20.27 -11.03
CA ASP A 3 23.43 19.67 -9.72
C ASP A 3 22.49 18.44 -9.77
N THR A 4 21.45 18.48 -10.62
CA THR A 4 20.55 17.35 -10.85
C THR A 4 21.31 16.17 -11.46
N ALA A 5 22.11 16.42 -12.53
CA ALA A 5 22.92 15.39 -13.14
C ALA A 5 23.94 14.80 -12.17
N TRP A 6 24.53 15.64 -11.31
CA TRP A 6 25.43 15.21 -10.24
C TRP A 6 24.71 14.28 -9.23
N CYS A 7 23.50 14.62 -8.80
CA CYS A 7 22.71 13.80 -7.88
C CYS A 7 22.33 12.45 -8.49
N VAL A 8 21.94 12.41 -9.77
CA VAL A 8 21.67 11.16 -10.49
C VAL A 8 22.92 10.28 -10.52
N PHE A 9 24.06 10.84 -10.91
CA PHE A 9 25.30 10.07 -11.03
C PHE A 9 25.87 9.65 -9.67
N ARG A 10 25.96 10.59 -8.73
CA ARG A 10 26.65 10.38 -7.44
C ARG A 10 25.84 9.56 -6.45
N TYR A 11 24.53 9.79 -6.36
CA TYR A 11 23.65 9.19 -5.36
C TYR A 11 22.68 8.15 -5.95
N GLY A 12 22.57 8.06 -7.28
CA GLY A 12 21.63 7.14 -7.93
C GLY A 12 20.16 7.59 -7.84
N MET A 13 19.93 8.89 -7.63
CA MET A 13 18.59 9.47 -7.52
C MET A 13 17.94 9.60 -8.90
N ALA A 14 16.63 9.36 -8.99
CA ALA A 14 15.86 9.73 -10.18
C ALA A 14 15.62 11.25 -10.22
N LEU A 15 15.19 11.76 -11.39
CA LEU A 15 14.83 13.18 -11.50
C LEU A 15 13.63 13.53 -10.59
N SER A 16 12.65 12.63 -10.49
CA SER A 16 11.54 12.74 -9.55
C SER A 16 12.00 12.88 -8.10
N ASP A 17 12.97 12.04 -7.68
CA ASP A 17 13.52 12.07 -6.32
C ASP A 17 14.19 13.40 -6.02
N TYR A 18 14.94 13.95 -7.00
CA TYR A 18 15.60 15.24 -6.87
C TYR A 18 14.62 16.38 -6.58
N LEU A 19 13.46 16.35 -7.25
CA LEU A 19 12.40 17.34 -7.07
C LEU A 19 11.60 17.07 -5.78
N ASN A 20 11.12 15.86 -5.60
CA ASN A 20 10.23 15.48 -4.48
C ASN A 20 10.89 15.62 -3.11
N TYR A 21 12.20 15.30 -3.02
CA TYR A 21 12.96 15.45 -1.77
C TYR A 21 13.63 16.82 -1.64
N GLU A 22 13.41 17.72 -2.61
CA GLU A 22 14.03 19.05 -2.64
C GLU A 22 15.57 18.99 -2.47
N LEU A 23 16.22 18.02 -3.14
CA LEU A 23 17.66 17.79 -2.96
C LEU A 23 18.51 19.01 -3.26
N TYR A 24 18.02 19.93 -4.08
CA TYR A 24 18.66 21.22 -4.35
C TYR A 24 18.77 22.14 -3.11
N LYS A 25 17.95 21.90 -2.07
CA LYS A 25 18.02 22.60 -0.78
C LYS A 25 18.87 21.86 0.26
N ARG A 26 19.33 20.65 -0.04
CA ARG A 26 19.99 19.76 0.92
C ARG A 26 21.51 19.82 0.79
N SER A 27 22.21 19.72 1.91
CA SER A 27 23.68 19.54 1.94
C SER A 27 24.09 18.17 1.39
N ALA A 28 25.35 18.02 1.01
CA ALA A 28 25.88 16.74 0.53
C ALA A 28 25.69 15.59 1.56
N GLN A 29 25.82 15.90 2.84
CA GLN A 29 25.57 14.94 3.92
C GLN A 29 24.10 14.54 4.00
N GLN A 30 23.19 15.50 3.94
CA GLN A 30 21.74 15.20 3.94
C GLN A 30 21.31 14.37 2.73
N ARG A 31 21.85 14.66 1.53
CA ARG A 31 21.56 13.91 0.29
C ARG A 31 21.95 12.44 0.40
N GLN A 32 22.99 12.09 1.13
CA GLN A 32 23.44 10.72 1.35
C GLN A 32 22.50 9.90 2.26
N GLU A 33 21.67 10.59 3.04
CA GLU A 33 20.69 9.94 3.89
C GLU A 33 19.39 9.57 3.14
N TYR A 34 19.19 10.05 1.90
CA TYR A 34 18.04 9.68 1.09
C TYR A 34 18.26 8.33 0.40
N VAL A 35 17.28 7.47 0.52
CA VAL A 35 17.22 6.18 -0.17
C VAL A 35 16.90 6.44 -1.64
N SER A 36 17.80 6.04 -2.53
CA SER A 36 17.60 6.11 -3.98
C SER A 36 17.04 4.81 -4.53
N THR A 37 16.48 4.83 -5.73
CA THR A 37 16.04 3.62 -6.45
C THR A 37 17.15 2.57 -6.55
N ARG A 38 18.41 2.99 -6.72
CA ARG A 38 19.56 2.06 -6.73
C ARG A 38 19.74 1.39 -5.37
N THR A 39 19.69 2.15 -4.30
CA THR A 39 19.83 1.64 -2.93
C THR A 39 18.67 0.70 -2.58
N GLU A 40 17.43 1.08 -2.92
CA GLU A 40 16.26 0.22 -2.74
C GLU A 40 16.43 -1.14 -3.43
N ASN A 41 16.83 -1.13 -4.69
CA ASN A 41 17.00 -2.37 -5.44
C ASN A 41 18.01 -3.31 -4.78
N SER A 42 19.19 -2.79 -4.40
CA SER A 42 20.22 -3.57 -3.71
C SER A 42 19.73 -4.09 -2.34
N PHE A 43 19.04 -3.26 -1.58
CA PHE A 43 18.47 -3.63 -0.28
C PHE A 43 17.47 -4.79 -0.42
N TYR A 44 16.52 -4.66 -1.35
CA TYR A 44 15.49 -5.68 -1.53
C TYR A 44 15.99 -6.98 -2.17
N GLU A 45 17.12 -6.98 -2.85
CA GLU A 45 17.79 -8.21 -3.27
C GLU A 45 18.24 -9.04 -2.06
N THR A 46 18.63 -8.37 -0.98
CA THR A 46 19.05 -9.03 0.28
C THR A 46 17.84 -9.51 1.10
N VAL A 47 16.86 -8.63 1.35
CA VAL A 47 15.78 -8.89 2.32
C VAL A 47 14.49 -9.47 1.71
N SER A 48 14.41 -9.57 0.39
CA SER A 48 13.21 -9.99 -0.35
C SER A 48 13.59 -10.88 -1.56
N PRO A 49 14.02 -12.13 -1.34
CA PRO A 49 14.52 -13.00 -2.40
C PRO A 49 13.52 -13.20 -3.54
N ALA A 50 14.03 -13.19 -4.79
CA ALA A 50 13.22 -13.27 -6.00
C ALA A 50 12.42 -14.60 -6.11
N ALA A 51 12.89 -15.66 -5.48
CA ALA A 51 12.23 -16.97 -5.45
C ALA A 51 10.80 -16.89 -4.87
N TYR A 52 10.55 -15.97 -3.93
CA TYR A 52 9.24 -15.80 -3.27
C TYR A 52 8.39 -14.69 -3.90
N LYS A 53 8.82 -14.14 -5.05
CA LYS A 53 8.14 -13.04 -5.74
C LYS A 53 6.66 -13.31 -5.98
N LYS A 54 6.31 -14.50 -6.50
CA LYS A 54 4.93 -14.82 -6.91
C LYS A 54 3.92 -14.80 -5.77
N ARG A 55 4.37 -15.03 -4.53
CA ARG A 55 3.52 -15.04 -3.33
C ARG A 55 2.81 -13.69 -3.12
N PHE A 56 3.48 -12.59 -3.45
CA PHE A 56 2.98 -11.21 -3.22
C PHE A 56 2.59 -10.47 -4.50
N THR A 57 3.13 -10.86 -5.66
CA THR A 57 2.89 -10.11 -6.91
C THR A 57 1.69 -10.62 -7.69
N VAL A 58 1.24 -11.85 -7.40
CA VAL A 58 0.04 -12.42 -8.01
C VAL A 58 -1.12 -12.21 -7.05
N LYS A 59 -1.93 -11.19 -7.31
CA LYS A 59 -2.97 -10.68 -6.39
C LYS A 59 -3.93 -11.76 -5.92
N GLN A 60 -4.42 -12.61 -6.84
CA GLN A 60 -5.34 -13.69 -6.49
C GLN A 60 -4.69 -14.76 -5.60
N ASN A 61 -3.40 -15.05 -5.77
CA ASN A 61 -2.68 -15.96 -4.88
C ASN A 61 -2.56 -15.36 -3.48
N PHE A 62 -2.24 -14.05 -3.41
CA PHE A 62 -2.18 -13.33 -2.14
C PHE A 62 -3.52 -13.37 -1.40
N LEU A 63 -4.63 -13.08 -2.09
CA LEU A 63 -5.97 -13.10 -1.49
C LEU A 63 -6.35 -14.49 -0.95
N ARG A 64 -5.97 -15.57 -1.64
CA ARG A 64 -6.24 -16.94 -1.20
C ARG A 64 -5.33 -17.38 -0.05
N GLU A 65 -4.03 -17.11 -0.17
CA GLU A 65 -3.04 -17.52 0.83
C GLU A 65 -3.17 -16.73 2.14
N PHE A 66 -3.50 -15.45 2.04
CA PHE A 66 -3.67 -14.54 3.18
C PHE A 66 -5.15 -14.25 3.49
N LYS A 67 -6.05 -15.23 3.28
CA LYS A 67 -7.50 -15.05 3.49
C LYS A 67 -7.84 -14.54 4.88
N ASP A 68 -7.18 -15.03 5.92
CA ASP A 68 -7.40 -14.61 7.31
C ASP A 68 -6.99 -13.15 7.57
N TYR A 69 -6.14 -12.58 6.72
CA TYR A 69 -5.70 -11.18 6.78
C TYR A 69 -6.51 -10.27 5.88
N THR A 70 -6.86 -10.76 4.69
CA THR A 70 -7.65 -9.99 3.73
C THR A 70 -9.12 -9.97 4.07
N LYS A 71 -9.62 -11.02 4.76
CA LYS A 71 -11.01 -11.20 5.21
C LYS A 71 -12.05 -10.89 4.11
N ARG A 72 -11.70 -11.17 2.87
CA ARG A 72 -12.54 -10.94 1.68
C ARG A 72 -12.64 -12.18 0.83
N ASP A 73 -13.82 -12.40 0.28
CA ASP A 73 -13.99 -13.41 -0.75
C ASP A 73 -13.41 -12.91 -2.09
N CYS A 74 -12.83 -13.86 -2.81
CA CYS A 74 -12.22 -13.63 -4.11
C CYS A 74 -12.61 -14.78 -5.03
N ILE A 75 -12.96 -14.45 -6.27
CA ILE A 75 -13.29 -15.42 -7.32
C ILE A 75 -12.41 -15.17 -8.54
N VAL A 76 -11.86 -16.24 -9.10
CA VAL A 76 -10.94 -16.21 -10.25
C VAL A 76 -11.55 -17.03 -11.38
N PRO A 77 -12.33 -16.40 -12.30
CA PRO A 77 -12.95 -17.12 -13.41
C PRO A 77 -11.93 -17.88 -14.27
N GLY A 78 -12.18 -19.17 -14.45
CA GLY A 78 -11.26 -20.09 -15.12
C GLY A 78 -10.40 -20.96 -14.18
N GLU A 79 -10.22 -20.54 -12.92
CA GLU A 79 -9.72 -21.39 -11.82
C GLU A 79 -10.89 -21.86 -10.96
N ASP A 80 -11.83 -20.96 -10.67
CA ASP A 80 -13.10 -21.27 -10.02
C ASP A 80 -14.18 -21.54 -11.07
N ASP A 81 -15.10 -22.45 -10.79
CA ASP A 81 -16.17 -22.83 -11.71
C ASP A 81 -17.32 -21.81 -11.76
N PHE A 82 -18.21 -21.99 -12.71
CA PHE A 82 -19.34 -21.08 -12.92
C PHE A 82 -20.34 -21.09 -11.77
N GLU A 83 -20.51 -22.20 -11.06
CA GLU A 83 -21.40 -22.30 -9.89
C GLU A 83 -20.86 -21.45 -8.75
N THR A 84 -19.59 -21.56 -8.44
CA THR A 84 -18.90 -20.73 -7.41
C THR A 84 -18.92 -19.24 -7.78
N PHE A 85 -18.72 -18.92 -9.07
CA PHE A 85 -18.84 -17.54 -9.57
C PHE A 85 -20.24 -16.99 -9.36
N THR A 86 -21.28 -17.77 -9.69
CA THR A 86 -22.67 -17.35 -9.53
C THR A 86 -23.02 -17.13 -8.06
N ALA A 87 -22.58 -18.03 -7.18
CA ALA A 87 -22.75 -17.88 -5.73
C ALA A 87 -22.05 -16.62 -5.19
N PHE A 88 -20.86 -16.30 -5.69
CA PHE A 88 -20.17 -15.05 -5.33
C PHE A 88 -20.99 -13.81 -5.70
N LEU A 89 -21.58 -13.75 -6.91
CA LEU A 89 -22.44 -12.64 -7.35
C LEU A 89 -23.70 -12.50 -6.49
N ASP A 90 -24.28 -13.61 -6.07
CA ASP A 90 -25.50 -13.60 -5.23
C ASP A 90 -25.21 -13.06 -3.81
N HIS A 91 -24.04 -13.34 -3.28
CA HIS A 91 -23.62 -12.85 -1.95
C HIS A 91 -23.03 -11.44 -1.99
N ASN A 92 -22.54 -10.98 -3.13
CA ASN A 92 -21.87 -9.70 -3.30
C ASN A 92 -22.58 -8.85 -4.35
N PRO A 93 -23.65 -8.10 -3.99
CA PRO A 93 -24.40 -7.28 -4.94
C PRO A 93 -23.56 -6.16 -5.57
N GLN A 94 -22.47 -5.79 -4.93
CA GLN A 94 -21.43 -4.93 -5.48
C GLN A 94 -20.06 -5.52 -5.14
N PHE A 95 -19.12 -5.44 -6.07
CA PHE A 95 -17.78 -6.00 -5.93
C PHE A 95 -16.76 -5.23 -6.76
N MET A 96 -15.49 -5.51 -6.57
CA MET A 96 -14.39 -5.01 -7.39
C MET A 96 -14.01 -6.02 -8.47
N ALA A 97 -13.93 -5.60 -9.71
CA ALA A 97 -13.33 -6.35 -10.81
C ALA A 97 -11.93 -5.80 -11.08
N LYS A 98 -10.91 -6.67 -11.08
CA LYS A 98 -9.51 -6.28 -11.16
C LYS A 98 -8.77 -7.13 -12.18
N PRO A 99 -7.98 -6.54 -13.09
CA PRO A 99 -7.09 -7.32 -13.95
C PRO A 99 -5.97 -7.96 -13.13
N TYR A 100 -5.52 -9.16 -13.52
CA TYR A 100 -4.43 -9.87 -12.84
C TYR A 100 -3.14 -9.03 -12.81
N ASP A 101 -2.82 -8.38 -13.91
CA ASP A 101 -1.56 -7.69 -14.12
C ASP A 101 -1.67 -6.15 -13.93
N GLY A 102 -2.79 -5.65 -13.38
CA GLY A 102 -3.00 -4.21 -13.14
C GLY A 102 -2.09 -3.66 -12.04
N LEU A 103 -1.37 -2.58 -12.35
CA LEU A 103 -0.55 -1.83 -11.39
C LEU A 103 -1.22 -0.48 -11.06
N GLY A 104 -1.05 -0.02 -9.82
CA GLY A 104 -1.48 1.33 -9.42
C GLY A 104 -2.98 1.61 -9.55
N GLY A 105 -3.83 0.57 -9.52
CA GLY A 105 -5.27 0.70 -9.65
C GLY A 105 -5.79 0.77 -11.09
N GLN A 106 -4.92 0.61 -12.10
CA GLN A 106 -5.35 0.62 -13.51
C GLN A 106 -6.28 -0.56 -13.79
N GLY A 107 -7.41 -0.28 -14.48
CA GLY A 107 -8.40 -1.28 -14.85
C GLY A 107 -9.25 -1.80 -13.69
N VAL A 108 -9.09 -1.28 -12.48
CA VAL A 108 -9.93 -1.61 -11.32
C VAL A 108 -11.28 -0.94 -11.47
N GLN A 109 -12.35 -1.72 -11.38
CA GLN A 109 -13.73 -1.24 -11.53
C GLN A 109 -14.59 -1.73 -10.37
N LYS A 110 -15.44 -0.85 -9.86
CA LYS A 110 -16.56 -1.23 -8.99
C LYS A 110 -17.74 -1.63 -9.89
N VAL A 111 -18.22 -2.84 -9.69
CA VAL A 111 -19.31 -3.42 -10.52
C VAL A 111 -20.53 -3.67 -9.64
N SER A 112 -21.70 -3.38 -10.18
CA SER A 112 -22.99 -3.78 -9.60
C SER A 112 -23.44 -5.11 -10.24
N GLY A 113 -23.71 -6.11 -9.42
CA GLY A 113 -24.25 -7.39 -9.91
C GLY A 113 -25.59 -7.25 -10.65
N ALA A 114 -26.37 -6.18 -10.35
CA ALA A 114 -27.62 -5.88 -11.04
C ALA A 114 -27.43 -5.48 -12.51
N ASP A 115 -26.25 -4.99 -12.87
CA ASP A 115 -25.93 -4.58 -14.25
C ASP A 115 -25.51 -5.78 -15.12
N ILE A 116 -25.30 -6.96 -14.51
CA ILE A 116 -24.90 -8.18 -15.21
C ILE A 116 -26.16 -8.93 -15.65
N THR A 117 -26.58 -8.72 -16.88
CA THR A 117 -27.77 -9.35 -17.46
C THR A 117 -27.54 -10.78 -17.91
N ASP A 118 -26.31 -11.13 -18.30
CA ASP A 118 -25.89 -12.47 -18.71
C ASP A 118 -24.64 -12.88 -17.90
N ARG A 119 -24.84 -13.71 -16.88
CA ARG A 119 -23.78 -14.16 -15.98
C ARG A 119 -22.77 -15.05 -16.67
N GLN A 120 -23.21 -15.88 -17.65
CA GLN A 120 -22.30 -16.75 -18.38
C GLN A 120 -21.37 -15.92 -19.28
N ALA A 121 -21.94 -14.97 -20.03
CA ALA A 121 -21.15 -14.07 -20.86
C ALA A 121 -20.15 -13.24 -20.02
N TYR A 122 -20.54 -12.80 -18.82
CA TYR A 122 -19.66 -12.05 -17.93
C TYR A 122 -18.55 -12.94 -17.32
N TYR A 123 -18.86 -14.18 -16.96
CA TYR A 123 -17.85 -15.15 -16.51
C TYR A 123 -16.80 -15.40 -17.61
N ASP A 124 -17.25 -15.66 -18.85
CA ASP A 124 -16.38 -15.88 -19.99
C ASP A 124 -15.52 -14.65 -20.31
N HIS A 125 -16.12 -13.44 -20.24
CA HIS A 125 -15.40 -12.17 -20.39
C HIS A 125 -14.30 -12.02 -19.33
N CYS A 126 -14.61 -12.27 -18.06
CA CYS A 126 -13.62 -12.18 -16.98
C CYS A 126 -12.46 -13.20 -17.16
N ARG A 127 -12.79 -14.44 -17.55
CA ARG A 127 -11.80 -15.47 -17.85
C ARG A 127 -10.87 -15.08 -19.00
N GLU A 128 -11.42 -14.63 -20.12
CA GLU A 128 -10.67 -14.27 -21.33
C GLU A 128 -9.79 -13.04 -21.12
N ASN A 129 -10.27 -12.06 -20.35
CA ASN A 129 -9.55 -10.82 -20.07
C ASN A 129 -8.72 -10.88 -18.77
N ARG A 130 -8.61 -12.06 -18.13
CA ARG A 130 -7.83 -12.27 -16.90
C ARG A 130 -8.25 -11.29 -15.80
N ILE A 131 -9.53 -11.22 -15.52
CA ILE A 131 -10.13 -10.39 -14.46
C ILE A 131 -10.55 -11.32 -13.32
N PHE A 132 -10.14 -10.98 -12.09
CA PHE A 132 -10.67 -11.59 -10.88
C PHE A 132 -11.61 -10.61 -10.18
N LEU A 133 -12.54 -11.17 -9.39
CA LEU A 133 -13.49 -10.39 -8.62
C LEU A 133 -13.15 -10.52 -7.13
N GLU A 134 -13.32 -9.45 -6.39
CA GLU A 134 -13.18 -9.48 -4.94
C GLU A 134 -14.30 -8.70 -4.24
N GLN A 135 -14.66 -9.14 -3.06
CA GLN A 135 -15.63 -8.49 -2.20
C GLN A 135 -15.19 -7.06 -1.87
N LEU A 136 -16.15 -6.14 -1.81
CA LEU A 136 -15.90 -4.77 -1.40
C LEU A 136 -15.45 -4.70 0.06
N VAL A 137 -14.52 -3.80 0.34
CA VAL A 137 -14.24 -3.36 1.70
C VAL A 137 -15.21 -2.24 2.06
N HIS A 138 -16.01 -2.47 3.09
CA HIS A 138 -16.85 -1.43 3.70
C HIS A 138 -15.99 -0.68 4.73
N GLN A 139 -15.58 0.52 4.35
CA GLN A 139 -14.69 1.35 5.17
C GLN A 139 -15.37 1.75 6.48
N HIS A 140 -14.60 1.75 7.58
CA HIS A 140 -15.05 2.19 8.91
C HIS A 140 -15.65 3.61 8.86
N LYS A 141 -16.73 3.85 9.62
CA LYS A 141 -17.45 5.14 9.63
C LYS A 141 -16.54 6.34 9.89
N ASP A 142 -15.56 6.20 10.79
CA ASP A 142 -14.64 7.29 11.11
C ASP A 142 -13.68 7.59 9.94
N MET A 143 -13.25 6.56 9.20
CA MET A 143 -12.47 6.77 7.97
C MET A 143 -13.30 7.40 6.87
N ASN A 144 -14.62 7.13 6.81
CA ASN A 144 -15.54 7.80 5.89
C ASN A 144 -15.69 9.29 6.19
N VAL A 145 -15.55 9.71 7.47
CA VAL A 145 -15.52 11.13 7.84
C VAL A 145 -14.31 11.81 7.20
N LEU A 146 -13.16 11.13 7.15
CA LEU A 146 -11.95 11.68 6.55
C LEU A 146 -12.05 11.76 5.02
N CYS A 147 -12.35 10.64 4.36
CA CYS A 147 -12.56 10.58 2.89
C CYS A 147 -13.50 9.42 2.53
N PRO A 148 -14.77 9.70 2.19
CA PRO A 148 -15.74 8.65 1.83
C PRO A 148 -15.61 8.14 0.39
N ALA A 149 -14.89 8.84 -0.49
CA ALA A 149 -14.83 8.53 -1.91
C ALA A 149 -13.97 7.31 -2.24
N SER A 150 -13.03 6.97 -1.35
CA SER A 150 -12.11 5.84 -1.52
C SER A 150 -11.87 5.10 -0.22
N VAL A 151 -11.46 3.86 -0.30
CA VAL A 151 -10.90 3.14 0.85
C VAL A 151 -9.51 3.70 1.12
N ASN A 152 -9.33 4.30 2.30
CA ASN A 152 -8.06 4.87 2.73
C ASN A 152 -7.23 3.82 3.46
N THR A 153 -5.95 3.70 3.13
CA THR A 153 -5.11 2.61 3.62
C THR A 153 -3.90 3.09 4.38
N ALA A 154 -3.62 2.48 5.54
CA ALA A 154 -2.33 2.65 6.18
C ALA A 154 -1.28 1.79 5.46
N ARG A 155 -0.23 2.43 4.94
CA ARG A 155 0.99 1.75 4.54
C ARG A 155 1.81 1.48 5.80
N ILE A 156 1.96 0.22 6.17
CA ILE A 156 2.73 -0.21 7.33
C ILE A 156 3.90 -1.04 6.85
N MET A 157 5.12 -0.63 7.16
CA MET A 157 6.34 -1.35 6.80
C MET A 157 6.82 -2.16 8.01
N THR A 158 6.95 -3.48 7.84
CA THR A 158 7.44 -4.40 8.88
C THR A 158 8.79 -4.97 8.52
N PHE A 159 9.57 -5.33 9.54
CA PHE A 159 10.77 -6.15 9.43
C PHE A 159 10.64 -7.35 10.37
N ASN A 160 10.85 -8.56 9.84
CA ASN A 160 10.89 -9.78 10.64
C ASN A 160 12.35 -10.09 10.97
N ASP A 161 12.76 -9.71 12.17
CA ASP A 161 14.08 -9.95 12.72
C ASP A 161 14.11 -11.33 13.40
N HIS A 162 14.47 -12.38 12.64
CA HIS A 162 14.60 -13.76 13.15
C HIS A 162 13.41 -14.25 13.98
N GLY A 163 12.18 -13.98 13.50
CA GLY A 163 10.96 -14.35 14.20
C GLY A 163 10.50 -13.32 15.24
N LYS A 164 11.09 -12.12 15.26
CA LYS A 164 10.68 -10.98 16.07
C LYS A 164 10.27 -9.84 15.15
N PRO A 165 9.01 -9.82 14.68
CA PRO A 165 8.55 -8.78 13.77
C PRO A 165 8.43 -7.44 14.49
N GLU A 166 8.81 -6.37 13.81
CA GLU A 166 8.68 -5.00 14.28
C GLU A 166 8.18 -4.07 13.18
N ILE A 167 7.63 -2.93 13.57
CA ILE A 167 7.23 -1.87 12.65
C ILE A 167 8.42 -0.96 12.39
N LEU A 168 8.76 -0.77 11.13
CA LEU A 168 9.81 0.17 10.70
C LEU A 168 9.26 1.57 10.46
N TRP A 169 8.04 1.65 9.93
CA TRP A 169 7.42 2.92 9.55
C TRP A 169 5.93 2.76 9.22
N MET A 170 5.17 3.84 9.37
CA MET A 170 3.76 3.93 8.99
C MET A 170 3.41 5.28 8.37
N GLY A 171 2.47 5.27 7.43
CA GLY A 171 1.82 6.45 6.87
C GLY A 171 0.46 6.12 6.28
N LEU A 172 -0.50 7.02 6.43
CA LEU A 172 -1.84 6.88 5.84
C LEU A 172 -1.81 7.39 4.40
N ARG A 173 -2.37 6.61 3.49
CA ARG A 173 -2.75 7.07 2.14
C ARG A 173 -4.22 7.44 2.16
N VAL A 174 -4.52 8.64 1.67
CA VAL A 174 -5.87 9.21 1.65
C VAL A 174 -6.20 9.63 0.23
N GLY A 175 -7.37 9.26 -0.26
CA GLY A 175 -7.85 9.73 -1.55
C GLY A 175 -8.03 11.25 -1.58
N ASN A 176 -8.15 11.81 -2.77
CA ASN A 176 -8.38 13.26 -2.94
C ASN A 176 -9.87 13.65 -2.85
N GLY A 177 -10.76 12.69 -2.60
CA GLY A 177 -12.20 12.89 -2.55
C GLY A 177 -12.90 12.92 -3.92
N ILE A 178 -12.18 12.75 -5.02
CA ILE A 178 -12.70 12.74 -6.39
C ILE A 178 -12.60 11.32 -6.97
N ASN A 179 -11.46 10.65 -6.78
CA ASN A 179 -11.17 9.33 -7.31
C ASN A 179 -11.57 8.23 -6.32
N ALA A 180 -11.96 7.07 -6.84
CA ALA A 180 -12.32 5.90 -6.03
C ALA A 180 -11.10 5.14 -5.45
N VAL A 181 -9.88 5.66 -5.63
CA VAL A 181 -8.61 5.07 -5.16
C VAL A 181 -7.82 6.07 -4.32
N ASP A 182 -7.14 5.58 -3.30
CA ASP A 182 -6.28 6.35 -2.39
C ASP A 182 -4.82 6.41 -2.85
N ASN A 183 -4.52 5.87 -4.02
CA ASN A 183 -3.14 5.74 -4.49
C ASN A 183 -2.44 7.11 -4.57
N PHE A 184 -1.35 7.25 -3.82
CA PHE A 184 -0.51 8.44 -3.77
C PHE A 184 -0.07 8.94 -5.16
N HIS A 185 0.26 8.02 -6.07
CA HIS A 185 0.62 8.36 -7.45
C HIS A 185 -0.58 8.71 -8.34
N ALA A 186 -1.81 8.40 -7.91
CA ALA A 186 -3.06 8.75 -8.59
C ALA A 186 -3.76 9.95 -7.96
N GLN A 187 -3.01 10.97 -7.56
CA GLN A 187 -3.47 12.21 -6.92
C GLN A 187 -4.00 12.02 -5.47
N GLY A 188 -3.71 10.92 -4.83
CA GLY A 188 -3.92 10.77 -3.39
C GLY A 188 -2.91 11.57 -2.58
N MET A 189 -3.12 11.62 -1.27
CA MET A 189 -2.25 12.25 -0.29
C MET A 189 -1.66 11.22 0.66
N GLY A 190 -0.49 11.52 1.20
CA GLY A 190 0.08 10.80 2.33
C GLY A 190 0.02 11.65 3.59
N VAL A 191 -0.18 11.02 4.74
CA VAL A 191 -0.13 11.66 6.07
C VAL A 191 0.65 10.78 7.01
N ALA A 192 1.58 11.35 7.78
CA ALA A 192 2.36 10.59 8.76
C ALA A 192 1.46 10.05 9.89
N ILE A 193 1.75 8.84 10.36
CA ILE A 193 1.08 8.21 11.51
C ILE A 193 2.06 8.21 12.70
N ASP A 194 1.58 8.60 13.86
CA ASP A 194 2.27 8.33 15.12
C ASP A 194 2.20 6.84 15.41
N MET A 195 3.34 6.16 15.44
CA MET A 195 3.40 4.70 15.58
C MET A 195 3.01 4.19 16.97
N GLU A 196 2.98 5.07 17.98
CA GLU A 196 2.59 4.70 19.36
C GLU A 196 1.08 4.85 19.58
N THR A 197 0.50 5.91 19.01
CA THR A 197 -0.88 6.30 19.28
C THR A 197 -1.87 6.01 18.15
N GLY A 198 -1.38 5.82 16.92
CA GLY A 198 -2.21 5.70 15.72
C GLY A 198 -2.86 7.01 15.30
N ARG A 199 -2.41 8.16 15.82
CA ARG A 199 -2.88 9.47 15.39
C ARG A 199 -2.11 9.97 14.18
N LEU A 200 -2.81 10.65 13.28
CA LEU A 200 -2.17 11.35 12.20
C LEU A 200 -1.38 12.55 12.75
N LYS A 201 -0.21 12.81 12.15
CA LYS A 201 0.69 13.92 12.52
C LYS A 201 0.87 14.90 11.37
N GLY A 202 0.67 16.18 11.67
CA GLY A 202 1.01 17.27 10.77
C GLY A 202 0.09 17.37 9.57
N GLN A 203 0.66 17.53 8.39
CA GLN A 203 -0.06 17.84 7.16
C GLN A 203 -0.08 16.67 6.20
N GLY A 204 -1.14 16.58 5.38
CA GLY A 204 -1.15 15.73 4.20
C GLY A 204 -0.23 16.30 3.12
N ILE A 205 0.46 15.43 2.37
CA ILE A 205 1.34 15.81 1.25
C ILE A 205 0.93 14.98 0.04
N ASP A 206 0.73 15.64 -1.12
CA ASP A 206 0.55 14.93 -2.38
C ASP A 206 1.90 14.65 -3.08
N LYS A 207 1.85 13.92 -4.19
CA LYS A 207 3.05 13.57 -4.97
C LYS A 207 3.80 14.77 -5.56
N ASP A 208 3.16 15.92 -5.67
CA ASP A 208 3.72 17.16 -6.22
C ASP A 208 4.30 18.06 -5.09
N GLY A 209 4.22 17.59 -3.82
CA GLY A 209 4.74 18.28 -2.64
C GLY A 209 3.79 19.36 -2.08
N ASN A 210 2.54 19.43 -2.58
CA ASN A 210 1.55 20.32 -1.99
C ASN A 210 1.16 19.84 -0.60
N GLN A 211 1.01 20.76 0.34
CA GLN A 211 0.70 20.47 1.74
C GLN A 211 -0.72 20.90 2.10
N PHE A 212 -1.41 20.06 2.86
CA PHE A 212 -2.80 20.22 3.25
C PHE A 212 -2.96 20.03 4.76
N THR A 213 -3.44 21.03 5.48
CA THR A 213 -3.77 20.90 6.91
C THR A 213 -5.08 20.17 7.15
N VAL A 214 -5.98 20.23 6.15
CA VAL A 214 -7.30 19.59 6.15
C VAL A 214 -7.50 18.86 4.84
N HIS A 215 -8.34 17.84 4.84
CA HIS A 215 -8.71 17.15 3.62
C HIS A 215 -9.49 18.08 2.68
N PRO A 216 -9.11 18.22 1.40
CA PRO A 216 -9.61 19.27 0.51
C PRO A 216 -11.12 19.23 0.23
N THR A 217 -11.75 18.05 0.29
CA THR A 217 -13.20 17.92 0.02
C THR A 217 -14.05 17.82 1.28
N THR A 218 -13.54 17.23 2.38
CA THR A 218 -14.31 17.07 3.61
C THR A 218 -14.03 18.14 4.65
N GLY A 219 -12.90 18.86 4.55
CA GLY A 219 -12.48 19.86 5.54
C GLY A 219 -11.98 19.27 6.86
N VAL A 220 -11.88 17.95 6.97
CA VAL A 220 -11.42 17.26 8.19
C VAL A 220 -9.93 17.51 8.39
N ALA A 221 -9.54 17.93 9.59
CA ALA A 221 -8.14 18.12 9.94
C ALA A 221 -7.38 16.79 9.97
N PHE A 222 -6.17 16.79 9.41
CA PHE A 222 -5.30 15.60 9.46
C PHE A 222 -4.67 15.46 10.85
N ASP A 223 -4.06 16.54 11.35
CA ASP A 223 -3.35 16.47 12.62
C ASP A 223 -4.26 16.09 13.79
N GLY A 224 -3.87 15.06 14.52
CA GLY A 224 -4.63 14.53 15.65
C GLY A 224 -5.78 13.57 15.28
N PHE A 225 -6.09 13.37 14.00
CA PHE A 225 -7.12 12.40 13.58
C PHE A 225 -6.74 11.00 14.06
N GLN A 226 -7.63 10.33 14.79
CA GLN A 226 -7.40 8.99 15.35
C GLN A 226 -7.82 7.92 14.35
N LEU A 227 -6.90 7.03 13.98
CA LEU A 227 -7.23 5.83 13.21
C LEU A 227 -8.03 4.86 14.11
N PRO A 228 -9.16 4.32 13.61
CA PRO A 228 -9.91 3.30 14.35
C PRO A 228 -9.09 1.99 14.39
N ASP A 229 -9.35 1.16 15.41
CA ASP A 229 -8.79 -0.20 15.55
C ASP A 229 -7.27 -0.29 15.27
N PHE A 230 -6.53 0.78 15.61
CA PHE A 230 -5.12 0.92 15.26
C PHE A 230 -4.26 -0.23 15.78
N GLN A 231 -4.44 -0.63 17.05
CA GLN A 231 -3.65 -1.71 17.64
C GLN A 231 -3.93 -3.05 16.95
N GLU A 232 -5.17 -3.31 16.59
CA GLU A 232 -5.54 -4.51 15.83
C GLU A 232 -4.88 -4.54 14.44
N ALA A 233 -4.74 -3.37 13.78
CA ALA A 233 -4.04 -3.26 12.53
C ALA A 233 -2.54 -3.57 12.68
N VAL A 234 -1.91 -3.10 13.75
CA VAL A 234 -0.52 -3.41 14.09
C VAL A 234 -0.33 -4.91 14.34
N ASP A 235 -1.18 -5.51 15.18
CA ASP A 235 -1.10 -6.93 15.51
C ASP A 235 -1.32 -7.81 14.27
N LEU A 236 -2.23 -7.42 13.39
CA LEU A 236 -2.52 -8.10 12.13
C LEU A 236 -1.27 -8.19 11.24
N VAL A 237 -0.59 -7.07 11.02
CA VAL A 237 0.59 -7.05 10.13
C VAL A 237 1.83 -7.67 10.76
N LEU A 238 2.01 -7.57 12.07
CA LEU A 238 3.08 -8.27 12.77
C LEU A 238 2.91 -9.79 12.69
N LYS A 239 1.69 -10.30 12.86
CA LYS A 239 1.37 -11.71 12.63
C LYS A 239 1.65 -12.11 11.18
N GLY A 240 1.21 -11.32 10.19
CA GLY A 240 1.47 -11.57 8.77
C GLY A 240 2.96 -11.59 8.43
N ALA A 241 3.76 -10.73 9.07
CA ALA A 241 5.21 -10.72 8.89
C ALA A 241 5.88 -12.00 9.42
N LEU A 242 5.38 -12.58 10.52
CA LEU A 242 5.85 -13.87 11.04
C LEU A 242 5.59 -15.02 10.06
N GLU A 243 4.39 -15.06 9.46
CA GLU A 243 4.02 -16.10 8.49
C GLU A 243 4.72 -15.94 7.14
N SER A 244 5.36 -14.79 6.93
CA SER A 244 6.09 -14.45 5.69
C SER A 244 7.61 -14.53 5.87
N ASP A 245 8.09 -15.50 6.62
CA ASP A 245 9.46 -15.68 7.13
C ASP A 245 10.59 -15.54 6.08
N LYS A 246 10.28 -15.76 4.81
CA LYS A 246 11.24 -15.68 3.68
C LYS A 246 11.37 -14.27 3.07
N ILE A 247 10.49 -13.36 3.45
CA ILE A 247 10.53 -11.95 3.02
C ILE A 247 10.61 -11.10 4.27
N LEU A 248 11.81 -10.63 4.58
CA LEU A 248 12.07 -9.99 5.86
C LEU A 248 11.43 -8.61 5.98
N VAL A 249 11.34 -7.86 4.87
CA VAL A 249 10.72 -6.52 4.87
C VAL A 249 9.48 -6.53 3.96
N ILE A 250 8.34 -6.16 4.53
CA ILE A 250 7.05 -6.13 3.82
C ILE A 250 6.36 -4.80 4.09
N GLY A 251 5.79 -4.20 3.04
CA GLY A 251 4.86 -3.08 3.14
C GLY A 251 3.43 -3.57 3.01
N TRP A 252 2.64 -3.40 4.04
CA TRP A 252 1.24 -3.79 4.12
C TRP A 252 0.35 -2.59 3.84
N ASP A 253 -0.64 -2.75 2.98
CA ASP A 253 -1.71 -1.77 2.79
C ASP A 253 -2.92 -2.24 3.59
N VAL A 254 -3.18 -1.60 4.71
CA VAL A 254 -4.23 -1.97 5.65
C VAL A 254 -5.38 -0.98 5.58
N ALA A 255 -6.57 -1.45 5.25
CA ALA A 255 -7.80 -0.68 5.35
C ALA A 255 -8.49 -0.93 6.70
N PHE A 256 -9.11 0.11 7.22
CA PHE A 256 -9.95 0.05 8.42
C PHE A 256 -11.38 -0.17 7.98
N SER A 257 -11.91 -1.38 8.18
CA SER A 257 -13.28 -1.74 7.82
C SER A 257 -14.22 -1.70 9.02
N GLU A 258 -15.54 -1.78 8.75
CA GLU A 258 -16.57 -1.87 9.79
C GLU A 258 -16.40 -3.12 10.68
N ASN A 259 -15.69 -4.13 10.21
CA ASN A 259 -15.43 -5.40 10.90
C ASN A 259 -13.95 -5.52 11.36
N GLY A 260 -13.30 -4.39 11.60
CA GLY A 260 -11.88 -4.31 11.97
C GLY A 260 -10.94 -4.19 10.77
N PRO A 261 -9.63 -4.15 11.00
CA PRO A 261 -8.64 -3.96 9.96
C PRO A 261 -8.54 -5.16 9.02
N VAL A 262 -8.31 -4.86 7.75
CA VAL A 262 -8.12 -5.86 6.68
C VAL A 262 -6.94 -5.48 5.79
N VAL A 263 -6.13 -6.45 5.39
CA VAL A 263 -5.03 -6.22 4.45
C VAL A 263 -5.60 -6.16 3.03
N ILE A 264 -5.33 -5.06 2.33
CA ILE A 264 -5.69 -4.91 0.92
C ILE A 264 -4.68 -5.60 0.02
N GLU A 265 -3.41 -5.33 0.26
CA GLU A 265 -2.28 -5.95 -0.44
C GLU A 265 -1.02 -5.92 0.42
N ALA A 266 -0.04 -6.74 0.06
CA ALA A 266 1.29 -6.68 0.64
C ALA A 266 2.34 -6.55 -0.46
N ASN A 267 3.29 -5.66 -0.21
CA ASN A 267 4.35 -5.31 -1.13
C ASN A 267 5.70 -5.80 -0.59
N ARG A 268 6.35 -6.71 -1.31
CA ARG A 268 7.69 -7.21 -0.96
C ARG A 268 8.82 -6.20 -1.20
N ARG A 269 8.52 -5.10 -1.87
CA ARG A 269 9.42 -3.98 -2.15
C ARG A 269 8.65 -2.66 -1.95
N PRO A 270 8.27 -2.34 -0.71
CA PRO A 270 7.60 -1.07 -0.44
C PRO A 270 8.55 0.09 -0.76
N GLY A 271 8.07 1.06 -1.56
CA GLY A 271 8.86 2.23 -1.93
C GLY A 271 9.16 3.13 -0.72
N TYR A 272 10.29 3.84 -0.79
CA TYR A 272 10.69 4.82 0.23
C TYR A 272 10.25 6.25 -0.09
N ASP A 273 9.63 6.47 -1.24
CA ASP A 273 9.17 7.80 -1.67
C ASP A 273 8.17 8.41 -0.68
N LEU A 274 7.10 7.70 -0.37
CA LEU A 274 6.11 8.14 0.62
C LEU A 274 6.75 8.38 1.99
N VAL A 275 7.57 7.44 2.46
CA VAL A 275 8.28 7.54 3.75
C VAL A 275 9.08 8.84 3.84
N GLN A 276 9.94 9.09 2.86
CA GLN A 276 10.86 10.22 2.84
C GLN A 276 10.18 11.56 2.64
N MET A 277 9.09 11.58 1.85
CA MET A 277 8.29 12.78 1.66
C MET A 277 7.56 13.18 2.95
N LEU A 278 6.92 12.23 3.64
CA LEU A 278 6.19 12.49 4.87
C LEU A 278 7.10 12.90 6.03
N ASP A 279 8.25 12.26 6.15
CA ASP A 279 9.21 12.58 7.21
C ASP A 279 10.07 13.82 6.87
N GLY A 280 10.04 14.31 5.63
CA GLY A 280 10.83 15.43 5.14
C GLY A 280 12.34 15.24 5.23
N ARG A 281 12.79 13.97 5.33
CA ARG A 281 14.21 13.57 5.49
C ARG A 281 14.51 12.25 4.82
N GLY A 282 15.79 12.01 4.57
CA GLY A 282 16.28 10.70 4.13
C GLY A 282 16.11 9.62 5.21
N ARG A 283 15.94 8.37 4.79
CA ARG A 283 15.66 7.22 5.65
C ARG A 283 16.64 6.05 5.45
N MET A 284 17.91 6.38 5.16
CA MET A 284 18.98 5.39 5.14
C MET A 284 19.22 4.74 6.53
N ASP A 285 18.75 5.38 7.60
CA ASP A 285 18.73 4.81 8.95
C ASP A 285 17.98 3.48 9.01
N ILE A 286 16.80 3.38 8.36
CA ILE A 286 16.02 2.14 8.29
C ILE A 286 16.83 1.04 7.58
N ILE A 287 17.38 1.34 6.39
CA ILE A 287 18.13 0.35 5.62
C ILE A 287 19.37 -0.14 6.39
N ARG A 288 20.14 0.77 6.96
CA ARG A 288 21.32 0.40 7.77
C ARG A 288 20.94 -0.43 9.00
N GLY A 289 19.86 -0.06 9.69
CA GLY A 289 19.37 -0.81 10.85
C GLY A 289 18.93 -2.23 10.52
N VAL A 290 18.28 -2.45 9.38
CA VAL A 290 17.89 -3.79 8.92
C VAL A 290 19.12 -4.58 8.47
N LEU A 291 20.00 -4.00 7.63
CA LEU A 291 21.16 -4.72 7.09
C LEU A 291 22.16 -5.12 8.17
N SER A 292 22.34 -4.33 9.22
CA SER A 292 23.22 -4.70 10.33
C SER A 292 22.76 -5.97 11.03
N ARG A 293 21.45 -6.17 11.17
CA ARG A 293 20.87 -7.35 11.82
C ARG A 293 20.83 -8.59 10.92
N VAL A 294 20.65 -8.40 9.61
CA VAL A 294 20.64 -9.51 8.63
C VAL A 294 22.04 -10.09 8.38
N GLN A 295 23.11 -9.32 8.64
CA GLN A 295 24.50 -9.74 8.40
C GLN A 295 25.16 -10.41 9.62
N GLU A 296 24.51 -10.42 10.77
CA GLU A 296 25.03 -11.04 12.00
C GLU A 296 24.85 -12.58 12.05
N ASP A 297 24.27 -13.17 11.00
CA ASP A 297 24.17 -14.62 10.74
C ASP A 297 25.22 -15.08 9.71
#